data_64ab634e6de358b32554c3d1deb62801
#
_entry.id   64ab634e6de358b32554c3d1deb62801
#
_cell.length_a   1.000
_cell.length_b   1.000
_cell.length_c   1.000
_cell.angle_alpha   90.00
_cell.angle_beta   90.00
_cell.angle_gamma   90.00
#
_symmetry.space_group_name_H-M   'P 1'
#
loop_
_entity.id
_entity.type
_entity.pdbx_description
1 polymer ?
#
loop_
_entity_poly.entity_id
_entity_poly.type
_entity_poly.pdbx_seq_one_letter_code
_entity_poly.pdbx_strand_id
1 'polypeptide(L)'
;SFSIDGLKAVEDEMRKIIKSKSVVTKTLHTKDEAISLFDDLDESFKAEIIVDSEQTNDFQIYTQEQTGFIDLCRGPHLPSLDFIGEFKLTHVSGAYWRGDSTKPMLTRIYGTAWNTKQELNDHLTKLEEAEKRDHRKLGKEMDLFHFQEEAPGMVFWHPSGWTIYSQLQSYIRKMQTKANYQEIKTPQVVDRKLWEKSGHWDKYRENMFITEIDEGHANEKRTNALKPMNCPCHVQVYNQGLKSYKDLPLRFAEFGSCHRYEPSGTMHG
;
A
#
# COMPACT_ATOMS: atom_id res chain seq x y z
N SER A 1 20.71 -15.35 -11.69
CA SER A 1 19.68 -14.71 -10.82
C SER A 1 19.66 -15.42 -9.48
N PHE A 2 19.59 -14.68 -8.40
CA PHE A 2 19.49 -15.21 -7.04
C PHE A 2 18.08 -15.82 -6.84
N SER A 3 18.00 -17.04 -6.26
CA SER A 3 16.73 -17.74 -6.04
C SER A 3 16.46 -18.01 -4.56
N ILE A 4 15.25 -18.44 -4.25
CA ILE A 4 14.85 -18.83 -2.88
C ILE A 4 15.81 -19.91 -2.30
N ASP A 5 16.33 -20.81 -3.12
CA ASP A 5 17.26 -21.85 -2.68
C ASP A 5 18.58 -21.28 -2.10
N GLY A 6 18.96 -20.08 -2.53
CA GLY A 6 20.13 -19.37 -2.02
C GLY A 6 19.94 -18.70 -0.65
N LEU A 7 18.70 -18.53 -0.18
CA LEU A 7 18.42 -17.81 1.08
C LEU A 7 19.11 -18.45 2.30
N LYS A 8 19.15 -19.77 2.35
CA LYS A 8 19.79 -20.49 3.46
C LYS A 8 21.29 -20.20 3.55
N ALA A 9 21.98 -20.17 2.42
CA ALA A 9 23.40 -19.86 2.39
C ALA A 9 23.67 -18.42 2.86
N VAL A 10 22.81 -17.47 2.48
CA VAL A 10 22.89 -16.09 2.95
C VAL A 10 22.61 -16.00 4.45
N GLU A 11 21.59 -16.70 4.97
CA GLU A 11 21.33 -16.74 6.42
C GLU A 11 22.54 -17.30 7.20
N ASP A 12 23.16 -18.36 6.70
CA ASP A 12 24.31 -18.98 7.34
C ASP A 12 25.51 -18.00 7.39
N GLU A 13 25.72 -17.23 6.34
CA GLU A 13 26.75 -16.19 6.30
C GLU A 13 26.41 -15.01 7.22
N MET A 14 25.15 -14.53 7.20
CA MET A 14 24.69 -13.50 8.14
C MET A 14 24.90 -13.92 9.60
N ARG A 15 24.65 -15.19 9.94
CA ARG A 15 24.91 -15.71 11.30
C ARG A 15 26.39 -15.67 11.68
N LYS A 16 27.32 -15.91 10.73
CA LYS A 16 28.76 -15.76 10.96
C LYS A 16 29.14 -14.30 11.19
N ILE A 17 28.59 -13.40 10.37
CA ILE A 17 28.82 -11.95 10.50
C ILE A 17 28.32 -11.46 11.86
N ILE A 18 27.13 -11.85 12.29
CA ILE A 18 26.59 -11.49 13.62
C ILE A 18 27.50 -11.97 14.75
N LYS A 19 28.06 -13.20 14.64
CA LYS A 19 28.98 -13.73 15.63
C LYS A 19 30.29 -12.94 15.74
N SER A 20 30.65 -12.15 14.73
CA SER A 20 31.81 -11.25 14.80
C SER A 20 31.62 -10.11 15.79
N LYS A 21 30.34 -9.82 16.18
CA LYS A 21 29.98 -8.72 17.09
C LYS A 21 30.47 -7.36 16.60
N SER A 22 30.51 -7.18 15.27
CA SER A 22 31.04 -5.97 14.63
C SER A 22 30.37 -4.72 15.20
N VAL A 23 31.21 -3.78 15.59
CA VAL A 23 30.76 -2.43 15.97
C VAL A 23 30.29 -1.70 14.71
N VAL A 24 29.19 -0.97 14.82
CA VAL A 24 28.64 -0.18 13.74
C VAL A 24 28.87 1.30 14.07
N THR A 25 29.70 1.96 13.29
CA THR A 25 30.02 3.37 13.43
C THR A 25 29.29 4.21 12.39
N LYS A 26 28.94 5.42 12.77
CA LYS A 26 28.31 6.40 11.89
C LYS A 26 29.28 7.58 11.65
N THR A 27 29.47 7.92 10.39
CA THR A 27 30.17 9.13 9.96
C THR A 27 29.23 10.04 9.16
N LEU A 28 29.56 11.32 9.14
CA LEU A 28 28.84 12.34 8.36
C LEU A 28 29.79 12.85 7.27
N HIS A 29 29.26 12.93 6.07
CA HIS A 29 30.02 13.34 4.90
C HIS A 29 29.30 14.46 4.15
N THR A 30 30.06 15.29 3.46
CA THR A 30 29.53 16.19 2.44
C THR A 30 29.06 15.40 1.24
N LYS A 31 28.31 16.03 0.34
CA LYS A 31 27.81 15.40 -0.89
C LYS A 31 28.95 14.83 -1.72
N ASP A 32 29.98 15.64 -1.95
CA ASP A 32 31.11 15.26 -2.82
C ASP A 32 31.94 14.10 -2.21
N GLU A 33 32.19 14.14 -0.89
CA GLU A 33 32.89 13.04 -0.20
C GLU A 33 32.09 11.73 -0.26
N ALA A 34 30.77 11.80 -0.08
CA ALA A 34 29.93 10.62 -0.14
C ALA A 34 29.84 10.03 -1.57
N ILE A 35 29.76 10.88 -2.60
CA ILE A 35 29.80 10.44 -4.00
C ILE A 35 31.14 9.74 -4.29
N SER A 36 32.26 10.40 -3.95
CA SER A 36 33.60 9.83 -4.20
C SER A 36 33.78 8.46 -3.50
N LEU A 37 33.29 8.36 -2.27
CA LEU A 37 33.38 7.09 -1.51
C LEU A 37 32.64 5.95 -2.21
N PHE A 38 31.42 6.18 -2.70
CA PHE A 38 30.64 5.12 -3.34
C PHE A 38 31.06 4.86 -4.79
N ASP A 39 31.62 5.82 -5.48
CA ASP A 39 32.27 5.61 -6.78
C ASP A 39 33.54 4.74 -6.64
N ASP A 40 34.37 4.98 -5.62
CA ASP A 40 35.55 4.18 -5.32
C ASP A 40 35.21 2.72 -4.94
N LEU A 41 33.99 2.51 -4.38
CA LEU A 41 33.46 1.19 -4.04
C LEU A 41 32.69 0.52 -5.19
N ASP A 42 32.58 1.13 -6.36
CA ASP A 42 31.79 0.68 -7.53
C ASP A 42 30.30 0.49 -7.20
N GLU A 43 29.78 1.30 -6.25
CA GLU A 43 28.39 1.30 -5.77
C GLU A 43 27.56 2.39 -6.48
N SER A 44 27.46 2.29 -7.81
CA SER A 44 26.85 3.30 -8.69
C SER A 44 25.41 3.70 -8.31
N PHE A 45 24.60 2.76 -7.83
CA PHE A 45 23.24 3.06 -7.40
C PHE A 45 23.21 3.96 -6.15
N LYS A 46 24.15 3.81 -5.23
CA LYS A 46 24.25 4.67 -4.05
C LYS A 46 24.74 6.07 -4.43
N ALA A 47 25.73 6.14 -5.33
CA ALA A 47 26.18 7.42 -5.89
C ALA A 47 25.05 8.15 -6.60
N GLU A 48 24.23 7.48 -7.44
CA GLU A 48 23.04 8.07 -8.10
C GLU A 48 22.03 8.62 -7.08
N ILE A 49 21.77 7.91 -5.96
CA ILE A 49 20.86 8.40 -4.90
C ILE A 49 21.40 9.71 -4.30
N ILE A 50 22.70 9.80 -4.06
CA ILE A 50 23.32 10.99 -3.48
C ILE A 50 23.29 12.17 -4.44
N VAL A 51 23.62 11.92 -5.71
CA VAL A 51 23.60 12.95 -6.78
C VAL A 51 22.21 13.59 -6.89
N ASP A 52 21.16 12.79 -6.89
CA ASP A 52 19.78 13.25 -7.06
C ASP A 52 19.17 13.84 -5.77
N SER A 53 19.87 13.73 -4.65
CA SER A 53 19.41 14.31 -3.39
C SER A 53 19.58 15.82 -3.38
N GLU A 54 18.58 16.55 -2.85
CA GLU A 54 18.67 17.99 -2.57
C GLU A 54 19.58 18.30 -1.36
N GLN A 55 19.89 17.29 -0.55
CA GLN A 55 20.79 17.42 0.60
C GLN A 55 22.22 17.67 0.13
N THR A 56 22.91 18.62 0.77
CA THR A 56 24.28 18.99 0.42
C THR A 56 25.33 18.51 1.42
N ASN A 57 24.93 18.29 2.68
CA ASN A 57 25.81 17.88 3.79
C ASN A 57 25.11 16.81 4.64
N ASP A 58 25.86 16.27 5.61
CA ASP A 58 25.38 15.33 6.63
C ASP A 58 24.83 14.01 6.05
N PHE A 59 25.39 13.54 4.93
CA PHE A 59 25.12 12.20 4.46
C PHE A 59 25.63 11.18 5.49
N GLN A 60 24.72 10.40 6.03
CA GLN A 60 25.04 9.41 7.07
C GLN A 60 25.53 8.12 6.43
N ILE A 61 26.77 7.75 6.75
CA ILE A 61 27.39 6.54 6.29
C ILE A 61 27.67 5.65 7.50
N TYR A 62 27.27 4.40 7.42
CA TYR A 62 27.43 3.41 8.45
C TYR A 62 28.46 2.37 8.03
N THR A 63 29.41 2.10 8.90
CA THR A 63 30.48 1.13 8.67
C THR A 63 30.43 0.03 9.71
N GLN A 64 30.48 -1.22 9.28
CA GLN A 64 30.71 -2.38 10.13
C GLN A 64 32.21 -2.62 10.24
N GLU A 65 32.81 -2.26 11.35
CA GLU A 65 34.27 -2.17 11.54
C GLU A 65 35.01 -3.47 11.20
N GLN A 66 34.50 -4.62 11.68
CA GLN A 66 35.19 -5.91 11.51
C GLN A 66 35.00 -6.54 10.14
N THR A 67 33.94 -6.17 9.43
CA THR A 67 33.65 -6.70 8.08
C THR A 67 34.10 -5.75 6.98
N GLY A 68 34.30 -4.47 7.31
CA GLY A 68 34.57 -3.40 6.35
C GLY A 68 33.37 -3.05 5.45
N PHE A 69 32.18 -3.54 5.78
CA PHE A 69 30.96 -3.21 5.03
C PHE A 69 30.53 -1.76 5.30
N ILE A 70 30.25 -1.03 4.22
CA ILE A 70 29.87 0.40 4.25
C ILE A 70 28.54 0.57 3.55
N ASP A 71 27.63 1.34 4.18
CA ASP A 71 26.33 1.62 3.58
C ASP A 71 25.83 3.05 3.82
N LEU A 72 25.08 3.57 2.84
CA LEU A 72 24.37 4.83 2.93
C LEU A 72 23.01 4.61 3.61
N CYS A 73 22.76 5.19 4.77
CA CYS A 73 21.51 5.02 5.47
C CYS A 73 21.17 6.22 6.36
N ARG A 74 19.88 6.53 6.48
CA ARG A 74 19.39 7.58 7.40
C ARG A 74 19.40 7.12 8.87
N GLY A 75 19.57 5.83 9.13
CA GLY A 75 19.57 5.25 10.48
C GLY A 75 18.25 5.45 11.25
N PRO A 76 18.27 5.30 12.57
CA PRO A 76 19.41 4.84 13.36
C PRO A 76 19.72 3.35 13.13
N HIS A 77 20.96 2.97 13.38
CA HIS A 77 21.39 1.56 13.42
C HIS A 77 21.74 1.12 14.84
N LEU A 78 21.76 -0.19 15.07
CA LEU A 78 22.29 -0.76 16.29
C LEU A 78 23.78 -0.42 16.41
N PRO A 79 24.29 -0.15 17.61
CA PRO A 79 25.69 0.21 17.80
C PRO A 79 26.66 -0.97 17.59
N SER A 80 26.14 -2.18 17.60
CA SER A 80 26.89 -3.42 17.38
C SER A 80 25.95 -4.52 16.89
N LEU A 81 26.47 -5.45 16.10
CA LEU A 81 25.74 -6.64 15.67
C LEU A 81 25.42 -7.60 16.83
N ASP A 82 26.04 -7.43 18.01
CA ASP A 82 25.75 -8.21 19.21
C ASP A 82 24.31 -8.03 19.73
N PHE A 83 23.65 -6.93 19.33
CA PHE A 83 22.25 -6.66 19.66
C PHE A 83 21.24 -7.34 18.72
N ILE A 84 21.70 -8.00 17.65
CA ILE A 84 20.82 -8.73 16.75
C ILE A 84 20.47 -10.07 17.41
N GLY A 85 19.17 -10.28 17.66
CA GLY A 85 18.64 -11.55 18.15
C GLY A 85 18.46 -12.59 17.03
N GLU A 86 17.28 -13.17 16.93
CA GLU A 86 16.96 -14.18 15.93
C GLU A 86 16.36 -13.55 14.68
N PHE A 87 16.71 -14.08 13.52
CA PHE A 87 16.20 -13.59 12.25
C PHE A 87 15.88 -14.74 11.29
N LYS A 88 15.07 -14.43 10.27
CA LYS A 88 14.72 -15.32 9.17
C LYS A 88 14.61 -14.54 7.87
N LEU A 89 15.22 -15.03 6.80
CA LEU A 89 14.94 -14.56 5.46
C LEU A 89 13.69 -15.27 4.92
N THR A 90 12.74 -14.51 4.38
CA THR A 90 11.41 -15.03 4.07
C THR A 90 11.18 -15.27 2.58
N HIS A 91 11.52 -14.31 1.73
CA HIS A 91 11.32 -14.43 0.29
C HIS A 91 12.22 -13.51 -0.53
N VAL A 92 12.20 -13.71 -1.84
CA VAL A 92 12.95 -12.95 -2.83
C VAL A 92 11.97 -12.40 -3.85
N SER A 93 12.13 -11.15 -4.26
CA SER A 93 11.39 -10.57 -5.38
C SER A 93 12.30 -9.76 -6.29
N GLY A 94 11.90 -9.60 -7.56
CA GLY A 94 12.47 -8.61 -8.45
C GLY A 94 11.89 -7.22 -8.16
N ALA A 95 12.72 -6.19 -8.31
CA ALA A 95 12.28 -4.81 -8.22
C ALA A 95 13.08 -3.96 -9.22
N TYR A 96 12.39 -3.26 -10.12
CA TYR A 96 13.06 -2.31 -10.98
C TYR A 96 13.60 -1.13 -10.18
N TRP A 97 14.81 -0.67 -10.56
CA TRP A 97 15.41 0.49 -9.92
C TRP A 97 14.47 1.68 -9.97
N ARG A 98 14.15 2.25 -8.79
CA ARG A 98 13.17 3.35 -8.60
C ARG A 98 11.76 3.09 -9.15
N GLY A 99 11.39 1.83 -9.33
CA GLY A 99 10.07 1.46 -9.86
C GLY A 99 9.91 1.67 -11.37
N ASP A 100 10.97 2.01 -12.08
CA ASP A 100 10.97 2.27 -13.52
C ASP A 100 11.32 0.98 -14.28
N SER A 101 10.38 0.44 -15.04
CA SER A 101 10.54 -0.80 -15.80
C SER A 101 11.59 -0.72 -16.93
N THR A 102 12.07 0.47 -17.29
CA THR A 102 13.13 0.68 -18.27
C THR A 102 14.53 0.59 -17.65
N LYS A 103 14.61 0.63 -16.30
CA LYS A 103 15.85 0.56 -15.54
C LYS A 103 16.20 -0.88 -15.14
N PRO A 104 17.43 -1.15 -14.69
CA PRO A 104 17.85 -2.48 -14.26
C PRO A 104 16.92 -3.08 -13.20
N MET A 105 16.62 -4.37 -13.33
CA MET A 105 15.90 -5.14 -12.34
C MET A 105 16.87 -5.65 -11.27
N LEU A 106 16.64 -5.24 -10.03
CA LEU A 106 17.39 -5.65 -8.86
C LEU A 106 16.68 -6.81 -8.14
N THR A 107 17.46 -7.57 -7.38
CA THR A 107 16.93 -8.61 -6.51
C THR A 107 16.74 -8.05 -5.09
N ARG A 108 15.52 -8.14 -4.56
CA ARG A 108 15.18 -7.73 -3.20
C ARG A 108 14.97 -8.96 -2.33
N ILE A 109 15.74 -9.06 -1.25
CA ILE A 109 15.62 -10.12 -0.25
C ILE A 109 14.87 -9.54 0.95
N TYR A 110 13.85 -10.27 1.40
CA TYR A 110 13.05 -9.92 2.57
C TYR A 110 13.37 -10.81 3.74
N GLY A 111 13.29 -10.24 4.93
CA GLY A 111 13.51 -10.96 6.17
C GLY A 111 12.85 -10.26 7.35
N THR A 112 12.90 -10.93 8.49
CA THR A 112 12.41 -10.41 9.77
C THR A 112 13.40 -10.73 10.87
N ALA A 113 13.48 -9.87 11.90
CA ALA A 113 14.35 -10.07 13.06
C ALA A 113 13.58 -9.82 14.36
N TRP A 114 13.90 -10.59 15.39
CA TRP A 114 13.21 -10.62 16.67
C TRP A 114 14.22 -10.78 17.82
N ASN A 115 13.85 -10.36 19.03
CA ASN A 115 14.75 -10.46 20.17
C ASN A 115 14.99 -11.92 20.59
N THR A 116 13.95 -12.75 20.46
CA THR A 116 14.00 -14.15 20.89
C THR A 116 13.53 -15.12 19.81
N LYS A 117 13.97 -16.36 19.90
CA LYS A 117 13.52 -17.44 19.02
C LYS A 117 12.02 -17.70 19.14
N GLN A 118 11.45 -17.50 20.33
CA GLN A 118 10.02 -17.67 20.55
C GLN A 118 9.23 -16.63 19.76
N GLU A 119 9.61 -15.35 19.85
CA GLU A 119 8.95 -14.27 19.10
C GLU A 119 9.05 -14.48 17.59
N LEU A 120 10.21 -14.92 17.09
CA LEU A 120 10.38 -15.27 15.68
C LEU A 120 9.43 -16.40 15.27
N ASN A 121 9.38 -17.49 16.04
CA ASN A 121 8.50 -18.63 15.74
C ASN A 121 7.02 -18.22 15.78
N ASP A 122 6.61 -17.43 16.75
CA ASP A 122 5.25 -16.92 16.87
C ASP A 122 4.87 -16.04 15.65
N HIS A 123 5.82 -15.22 15.19
CA HIS A 123 5.62 -14.43 13.98
C HIS A 123 5.49 -15.31 12.72
N LEU A 124 6.38 -16.27 12.53
CA LEU A 124 6.34 -17.19 11.38
C LEU A 124 5.04 -18.00 11.37
N THR A 125 4.61 -18.48 12.54
CA THR A 125 3.32 -19.19 12.69
C THR A 125 2.15 -18.29 12.31
N LYS A 126 2.17 -17.00 12.72
CA LYS A 126 1.13 -16.03 12.32
C LYS A 126 1.11 -15.81 10.81
N LEU A 127 2.28 -15.76 10.15
CA LEU A 127 2.34 -15.62 8.68
C LEU A 127 1.76 -16.85 8.00
N GLU A 128 2.10 -18.06 8.42
CA GLU A 128 1.54 -19.30 7.88
C GLU A 128 0.01 -19.35 8.06
N GLU A 129 -0.49 -18.98 9.25
CA GLU A 129 -1.92 -18.92 9.52
C GLU A 129 -2.62 -17.84 8.69
N ALA A 130 -1.96 -16.69 8.46
CA ALA A 130 -2.49 -15.65 7.58
C ALA A 130 -2.59 -16.13 6.12
N GLU A 131 -1.58 -16.86 5.63
CA GLU A 131 -1.59 -17.45 4.28
C GLU A 131 -2.72 -18.48 4.11
N LYS A 132 -2.95 -19.34 5.12
CA LYS A 132 -4.08 -20.29 5.13
C LYS A 132 -5.43 -19.58 5.10
N ARG A 133 -5.51 -18.35 5.63
CA ARG A 133 -6.74 -17.53 5.70
C ARG A 133 -6.82 -16.46 4.62
N ASP A 134 -5.93 -16.49 3.63
CA ASP A 134 -5.99 -15.54 2.52
C ASP A 134 -7.34 -15.67 1.79
N HIS A 135 -8.09 -14.57 1.78
CA HIS A 135 -9.43 -14.51 1.18
C HIS A 135 -9.41 -14.84 -0.32
N ARG A 136 -8.31 -14.57 -1.03
CA ARG A 136 -8.18 -14.89 -2.46
C ARG A 136 -8.10 -16.40 -2.67
N LYS A 137 -7.40 -17.12 -1.78
CA LYS A 137 -7.30 -18.57 -1.78
C LYS A 137 -8.63 -19.19 -1.36
N LEU A 138 -9.16 -18.79 -0.21
CA LEU A 138 -10.42 -19.30 0.32
C LEU A 138 -11.60 -18.96 -0.62
N GLY A 139 -11.62 -17.77 -1.19
CA GLY A 139 -12.63 -17.34 -2.15
C GLY A 139 -12.71 -18.24 -3.37
N LYS A 140 -11.55 -18.67 -3.90
CA LYS A 140 -11.47 -19.64 -5.01
C LYS A 140 -11.84 -21.05 -4.59
N GLU A 141 -11.29 -21.55 -3.46
CA GLU A 141 -11.54 -22.91 -2.97
C GLU A 141 -13.01 -23.15 -2.60
N MET A 142 -13.68 -22.11 -2.06
CA MET A 142 -15.08 -22.16 -1.64
C MET A 142 -16.06 -21.67 -2.71
N ASP A 143 -15.58 -21.35 -3.90
CA ASP A 143 -16.40 -20.81 -5.00
C ASP A 143 -17.24 -19.58 -4.60
N LEU A 144 -16.57 -18.60 -3.95
CA LEU A 144 -17.25 -17.41 -3.43
C LEU A 144 -17.32 -16.27 -4.44
N PHE A 145 -16.28 -16.09 -5.24
CA PHE A 145 -16.16 -15.00 -6.21
C PHE A 145 -15.02 -15.26 -7.21
N HIS A 146 -15.00 -14.47 -8.29
CA HIS A 146 -13.86 -14.40 -9.20
C HIS A 146 -13.64 -12.99 -9.72
N PHE A 147 -12.47 -12.79 -10.35
CA PHE A 147 -12.11 -11.61 -11.12
C PHE A 147 -11.88 -12.00 -12.58
N GLN A 148 -12.13 -11.08 -13.51
CA GLN A 148 -11.87 -11.29 -14.93
C GLN A 148 -11.43 -9.98 -15.61
N GLU A 149 -10.91 -10.10 -16.83
CA GLU A 149 -10.27 -9.00 -17.55
C GLU A 149 -11.26 -7.88 -17.95
N GLU A 150 -12.53 -8.21 -18.17
CA GLU A 150 -13.55 -7.24 -18.56
C GLU A 150 -13.95 -6.29 -17.42
N ALA A 151 -13.60 -6.63 -16.19
CA ALA A 151 -13.88 -5.80 -15.01
C ALA A 151 -12.70 -5.82 -14.03
N PRO A 152 -11.58 -5.18 -14.37
CA PRO A 152 -10.37 -5.19 -13.54
C PRO A 152 -10.66 -4.61 -12.15
N GLY A 153 -10.29 -5.37 -11.10
CA GLY A 153 -10.49 -4.95 -9.70
C GLY A 153 -11.95 -4.98 -9.21
N MET A 154 -12.90 -5.45 -10.04
CA MET A 154 -14.32 -5.60 -9.65
C MET A 154 -14.67 -7.06 -9.46
N VAL A 155 -15.43 -7.36 -8.43
CA VAL A 155 -15.71 -8.72 -7.97
C VAL A 155 -16.99 -9.26 -8.60
N PHE A 156 -16.91 -10.45 -9.20
CA PHE A 156 -18.08 -11.24 -9.60
C PHE A 156 -18.44 -12.21 -8.46
N TRP A 157 -19.52 -11.92 -7.75
CA TRP A 157 -19.96 -12.72 -6.61
C TRP A 157 -20.75 -13.94 -7.05
N HIS A 158 -20.33 -15.13 -6.59
CA HIS A 158 -21.07 -16.38 -6.76
C HIS A 158 -22.15 -16.54 -5.68
N PRO A 159 -23.09 -17.49 -5.82
CA PRO A 159 -24.20 -17.61 -4.88
C PRO A 159 -23.78 -17.75 -3.41
N SER A 160 -22.76 -18.57 -3.13
CA SER A 160 -22.24 -18.76 -1.76
C SER A 160 -21.60 -17.48 -1.23
N GLY A 161 -20.79 -16.81 -2.06
CA GLY A 161 -20.16 -15.54 -1.71
C GLY A 161 -21.18 -14.43 -1.49
N TRP A 162 -22.19 -14.35 -2.36
CA TRP A 162 -23.28 -13.38 -2.20
C TRP A 162 -24.10 -13.61 -0.92
N THR A 163 -24.27 -14.86 -0.52
CA THR A 163 -24.93 -15.18 0.75
C THR A 163 -24.14 -14.63 1.93
N ILE A 164 -22.83 -14.84 1.97
CA ILE A 164 -21.95 -14.29 3.01
C ILE A 164 -21.99 -12.76 2.99
N TYR A 165 -21.84 -12.14 1.82
CA TYR A 165 -21.91 -10.70 1.64
C TYR A 165 -23.21 -10.11 2.19
N SER A 166 -24.36 -10.72 1.83
CA SER A 166 -25.69 -10.27 2.27
C SER A 166 -25.89 -10.40 3.78
N GLN A 167 -25.34 -11.45 4.40
CA GLN A 167 -25.37 -11.61 5.85
C GLN A 167 -24.55 -10.54 6.57
N LEU A 168 -23.36 -10.25 6.08
CA LEU A 168 -22.52 -9.17 6.61
C LEU A 168 -23.21 -7.81 6.46
N GLN A 169 -23.78 -7.53 5.29
CA GLN A 169 -24.54 -6.30 5.06
C GLN A 169 -25.75 -6.18 6.02
N SER A 170 -26.48 -7.27 6.22
CA SER A 170 -27.61 -7.34 7.14
C SER A 170 -27.18 -7.10 8.59
N TYR A 171 -26.05 -7.67 9.00
CA TYR A 171 -25.47 -7.43 10.32
C TYR A 171 -25.12 -5.95 10.54
N ILE A 172 -24.39 -5.35 9.60
CA ILE A 172 -24.02 -3.93 9.67
C ILE A 172 -25.26 -3.04 9.71
N ARG A 173 -26.28 -3.33 8.87
CA ARG A 173 -27.55 -2.59 8.89
C ARG A 173 -28.24 -2.63 10.26
N LYS A 174 -28.27 -3.80 10.92
CA LYS A 174 -28.81 -3.92 12.28
C LYS A 174 -28.03 -3.04 13.28
N MET A 175 -26.70 -3.02 13.19
CA MET A 175 -25.86 -2.20 14.07
C MET A 175 -26.09 -0.70 13.84
N GLN A 176 -26.17 -0.28 12.59
CA GLN A 176 -26.44 1.11 12.21
C GLN A 176 -27.82 1.56 12.69
N THR A 177 -28.85 0.74 12.48
CA THR A 177 -30.22 1.04 12.95
C THR A 177 -30.25 1.20 14.49
N LYS A 178 -29.57 0.29 15.22
CA LYS A 178 -29.45 0.38 16.69
C LYS A 178 -28.75 1.66 17.16
N ALA A 179 -27.82 2.20 16.33
CA ALA A 179 -27.11 3.44 16.58
C ALA A 179 -27.84 4.68 16.03
N ASN A 180 -29.11 4.55 15.62
CA ASN A 180 -29.95 5.61 15.05
C ASN A 180 -29.42 6.20 13.74
N TYR A 181 -28.77 5.37 12.89
CA TYR A 181 -28.45 5.75 11.52
C TYR A 181 -29.65 5.49 10.61
N GLN A 182 -29.88 6.43 9.71
CA GLN A 182 -30.87 6.32 8.65
C GLN A 182 -30.16 5.88 7.37
N GLU A 183 -30.61 4.76 6.81
CA GLU A 183 -30.06 4.28 5.55
C GLU A 183 -30.59 5.14 4.39
N ILE A 184 -29.68 5.66 3.57
CA ILE A 184 -30.00 6.43 2.37
C ILE A 184 -29.43 5.76 1.14
N LYS A 185 -29.86 6.16 -0.04
CA LYS A 185 -29.31 5.72 -1.32
C LYS A 185 -29.14 6.91 -2.24
N THR A 186 -27.95 7.04 -2.83
CA THR A 186 -27.62 8.15 -3.74
C THR A 186 -27.21 7.63 -5.14
N PRO A 187 -27.33 8.46 -6.19
CA PRO A 187 -26.97 8.09 -7.54
C PRO A 187 -25.50 7.66 -7.66
N GLN A 188 -25.23 6.72 -8.56
CA GLN A 188 -23.86 6.28 -8.87
C GLN A 188 -23.19 7.13 -9.93
N VAL A 189 -23.95 7.54 -10.95
CA VAL A 189 -23.49 8.41 -12.04
C VAL A 189 -23.96 9.81 -11.75
N VAL A 190 -23.04 10.77 -11.66
CA VAL A 190 -23.32 12.13 -11.23
C VAL A 190 -22.60 13.13 -12.15
N ASP A 191 -23.29 14.23 -12.45
CA ASP A 191 -22.76 15.29 -13.28
C ASP A 191 -21.47 15.91 -12.71
N ARG A 192 -20.56 16.25 -13.60
CA ARG A 192 -19.27 16.90 -13.31
C ARG A 192 -19.38 18.09 -12.35
N LYS A 193 -20.44 18.89 -12.46
CA LYS A 193 -20.63 20.09 -11.63
C LYS A 193 -20.62 19.82 -10.14
N LEU A 194 -21.11 18.63 -9.68
CA LEU A 194 -21.06 18.28 -8.28
C LEU A 194 -19.62 18.02 -7.83
N TRP A 195 -18.83 17.39 -8.68
CA TRP A 195 -17.43 17.06 -8.39
C TRP A 195 -16.55 18.31 -8.40
N GLU A 196 -16.82 19.28 -9.27
CA GLU A 196 -16.18 20.60 -9.25
C GLU A 196 -16.52 21.36 -7.98
N LYS A 197 -17.81 21.47 -7.64
CA LYS A 197 -18.29 22.15 -6.42
C LYS A 197 -17.69 21.56 -5.14
N SER A 198 -17.42 20.28 -5.10
CA SER A 198 -16.86 19.58 -3.95
C SER A 198 -15.32 19.48 -3.96
N GLY A 199 -14.65 20.02 -4.99
CA GLY A 199 -13.19 19.98 -5.15
C GLY A 199 -12.61 18.60 -5.54
N HIS A 200 -13.46 17.60 -5.79
CA HIS A 200 -13.00 16.27 -6.19
C HIS A 200 -12.47 16.25 -7.62
N TRP A 201 -13.04 17.08 -8.49
CA TRP A 201 -12.62 17.17 -9.89
C TRP A 201 -11.16 17.61 -10.03
N ASP A 202 -10.75 18.62 -9.26
CA ASP A 202 -9.39 19.17 -9.34
C ASP A 202 -8.34 18.24 -8.72
N LYS A 203 -8.72 17.51 -7.65
CA LYS A 203 -7.77 16.70 -6.86
C LYS A 203 -7.69 15.24 -7.26
N TYR A 204 -8.76 14.68 -7.83
CA TYR A 204 -8.92 13.22 -8.02
C TYR A 204 -9.40 12.84 -9.42
N ARG A 205 -9.42 13.76 -10.38
CA ARG A 205 -9.90 13.50 -11.74
C ARG A 205 -9.24 12.27 -12.37
N GLU A 206 -7.94 12.11 -12.16
CA GLU A 206 -7.16 10.99 -12.72
C GLU A 206 -7.62 9.62 -12.19
N ASN A 207 -8.22 9.60 -11.01
CA ASN A 207 -8.74 8.39 -10.38
C ASN A 207 -10.26 8.20 -10.61
N MET A 208 -10.92 9.02 -11.42
CA MET A 208 -12.36 8.94 -11.65
C MET A 208 -12.67 8.26 -12.98
N PHE A 209 -13.66 7.37 -12.98
CA PHE A 209 -14.27 6.89 -14.22
C PHE A 209 -15.20 7.93 -14.78
N ILE A 210 -14.79 8.56 -15.87
CA ILE A 210 -15.51 9.66 -16.54
C ILE A 210 -16.28 9.09 -17.73
N THR A 211 -17.52 9.51 -17.90
CA THR A 211 -18.37 9.18 -19.04
C THR A 211 -18.82 10.45 -19.73
N GLU A 212 -18.72 10.49 -21.05
CA GLU A 212 -19.22 11.58 -21.88
C GLU A 212 -20.46 11.09 -22.63
N ILE A 213 -21.54 11.89 -22.60
CA ILE A 213 -22.77 11.62 -23.33
C ILE A 213 -22.89 12.67 -24.42
N ASP A 214 -22.98 12.20 -25.65
CA ASP A 214 -23.27 13.06 -26.82
C ASP A 214 -24.79 13.19 -26.96
N GLU A 215 -25.31 14.31 -26.52
CA GLU A 215 -26.74 14.64 -26.65
C GLU A 215 -27.01 15.26 -28.01
N GLY A 216 -26.71 14.63 -29.11
CA GLY A 216 -26.87 14.98 -30.55
C GLY A 216 -27.51 16.31 -30.99
N HIS A 217 -28.08 17.08 -30.07
CA HIS A 217 -28.71 18.40 -30.29
C HIS A 217 -28.20 19.47 -29.31
N ALA A 218 -27.26 19.14 -28.40
CA ALA A 218 -26.67 20.10 -27.49
C ALA A 218 -25.29 20.58 -28.00
N ASN A 219 -25.00 21.86 -27.85
CA ASN A 219 -23.72 22.45 -28.24
C ASN A 219 -22.53 21.97 -27.38
N GLU A 220 -22.79 21.30 -26.27
CA GLU A 220 -21.76 20.77 -25.34
C GLU A 220 -22.09 19.34 -24.95
N LYS A 221 -21.05 18.49 -24.90
CA LYS A 221 -21.15 17.14 -24.37
C LYS A 221 -21.37 17.17 -22.87
N ARG A 222 -22.34 16.41 -22.40
CA ARG A 222 -22.53 16.23 -20.96
C ARG A 222 -21.50 15.28 -20.38
N THR A 223 -20.73 15.76 -19.39
CA THR A 223 -19.72 14.98 -18.70
C THR A 223 -20.23 14.54 -17.35
N ASN A 224 -20.24 13.23 -17.11
CA ASN A 224 -20.58 12.63 -15.83
C ASN A 224 -19.40 11.80 -15.31
N ALA A 225 -19.44 11.43 -14.05
CA ALA A 225 -18.49 10.47 -13.48
C ALA A 225 -19.21 9.49 -12.55
N LEU A 226 -18.69 8.26 -12.49
CA LEU A 226 -19.06 7.34 -11.44
C LEU A 226 -18.54 7.89 -10.12
N LYS A 227 -19.36 7.87 -9.07
CA LYS A 227 -18.96 8.46 -7.78
C LYS A 227 -17.76 7.73 -7.18
N PRO A 228 -16.68 8.47 -6.90
CA PRO A 228 -15.51 7.92 -6.20
C PRO A 228 -15.71 7.90 -4.68
N MET A 229 -16.67 8.67 -4.17
CA MET A 229 -16.99 8.82 -2.75
C MET A 229 -18.47 9.13 -2.57
N ASN A 230 -19.03 8.73 -1.41
CA ASN A 230 -20.44 9.02 -1.06
C ASN A 230 -20.64 10.44 -0.55
N CYS A 231 -19.63 11.06 0.06
CA CYS A 231 -19.75 12.31 0.83
C CYS A 231 -20.45 13.46 0.05
N PRO A 232 -20.08 13.81 -1.19
CA PRO A 232 -20.74 14.90 -1.90
C PRO A 232 -22.23 14.66 -2.12
N CYS A 233 -22.64 13.42 -2.37
CA CYS A 233 -24.03 13.05 -2.54
C CYS A 233 -24.81 13.11 -1.22
N HIS A 234 -24.21 12.69 -0.11
CA HIS A 234 -24.79 12.80 1.22
C HIS A 234 -25.05 14.25 1.62
N VAL A 235 -24.12 15.15 1.29
CA VAL A 235 -24.31 16.60 1.49
C VAL A 235 -25.51 17.11 0.69
N GLN A 236 -25.78 16.59 -0.53
CA GLN A 236 -26.99 16.98 -1.26
C GLN A 236 -28.26 16.51 -0.58
N VAL A 237 -28.28 15.30 0.03
CA VAL A 237 -29.41 14.82 0.84
C VAL A 237 -29.60 15.71 2.06
N TYR A 238 -28.49 16.05 2.75
CA TYR A 238 -28.54 16.96 3.90
C TYR A 238 -29.10 18.34 3.52
N ASN A 239 -28.77 18.88 2.38
CA ASN A 239 -29.20 20.20 1.91
C ASN A 239 -30.67 20.27 1.47
N GLN A 240 -31.39 19.15 1.43
CA GLN A 240 -32.81 19.17 1.11
C GLN A 240 -33.64 19.64 2.29
N GLY A 241 -34.44 20.70 2.09
CA GLY A 241 -35.34 21.28 3.08
C GLY A 241 -34.63 22.07 4.19
N LEU A 242 -35.41 22.85 4.90
CA LEU A 242 -34.95 23.60 6.09
C LEU A 242 -34.73 22.65 7.27
N LYS A 243 -33.62 22.83 7.97
CA LYS A 243 -33.29 22.07 9.16
C LYS A 243 -33.05 22.99 10.34
N SER A 244 -33.57 22.61 11.50
CA SER A 244 -33.29 23.29 12.76
C SER A 244 -32.07 22.67 13.43
N TYR A 245 -31.38 23.44 14.28
CA TYR A 245 -30.34 22.89 15.16
C TYR A 245 -30.87 21.76 16.08
N LYS A 246 -32.19 21.71 16.32
CA LYS A 246 -32.84 20.65 17.13
C LYS A 246 -32.91 19.31 16.35
N ASP A 247 -32.78 19.32 15.05
CA ASP A 247 -32.80 18.12 14.22
C ASP A 247 -31.43 17.42 14.19
N LEU A 248 -30.39 18.05 14.75
CA LEU A 248 -29.04 17.54 14.81
C LEU A 248 -28.77 16.74 16.09
N PRO A 249 -27.91 15.73 16.04
CA PRO A 249 -27.15 15.26 14.89
C PRO A 249 -27.96 14.36 13.95
N LEU A 250 -27.82 14.56 12.64
CA LEU A 250 -28.30 13.61 11.64
C LEU A 250 -27.24 12.54 11.41
N ARG A 251 -27.66 11.29 11.27
CA ARG A 251 -26.79 10.16 11.02
C ARG A 251 -27.26 9.41 9.78
N PHE A 252 -26.51 9.51 8.70
CA PHE A 252 -26.79 8.81 7.46
C PHE A 252 -25.78 7.70 7.22
N ALA A 253 -26.23 6.59 6.64
CA ALA A 253 -25.41 5.50 6.19
C ALA A 253 -25.83 5.05 4.78
N GLU A 254 -24.89 4.60 3.99
CA GLU A 254 -25.15 4.07 2.65
C GLU A 254 -24.23 2.91 2.35
N PHE A 255 -24.79 1.81 1.82
CA PHE A 255 -24.03 0.81 1.07
C PHE A 255 -23.86 1.33 -0.36
N GLY A 256 -22.90 2.23 -0.52
CA GLY A 256 -22.62 2.91 -1.78
C GLY A 256 -21.53 2.22 -2.58
N SER A 257 -21.80 1.96 -3.87
CA SER A 257 -20.77 1.49 -4.80
C SER A 257 -19.94 2.67 -5.26
N CYS A 258 -18.72 2.78 -4.74
CA CYS A 258 -17.74 3.79 -5.14
C CYS A 258 -16.72 3.17 -6.08
N HIS A 259 -16.36 3.89 -7.15
CA HIS A 259 -15.46 3.40 -8.18
C HIS A 259 -14.28 4.36 -8.34
N ARG A 260 -13.05 3.82 -8.26
CA ARG A 260 -11.82 4.56 -8.49
C ARG A 260 -10.92 3.77 -9.43
N TYR A 261 -10.29 4.48 -10.36
CA TYR A 261 -9.17 3.93 -11.10
C TYR A 261 -7.96 3.96 -10.20
N GLU A 262 -7.47 2.79 -9.79
CA GLU A 262 -6.29 2.66 -8.95
C GLU A 262 -5.13 2.11 -9.79
N PRO A 263 -3.91 2.69 -9.69
CA PRO A 263 -2.75 2.14 -10.36
C PRO A 263 -2.46 0.70 -9.94
N SER A 264 -1.90 -0.08 -10.85
CA SER A 264 -1.52 -1.47 -10.58
C SER A 264 -0.61 -1.58 -9.35
N GLY A 265 -0.94 -2.49 -8.43
CA GLY A 265 -0.18 -2.73 -7.20
C GLY A 265 -0.54 -1.85 -6.01
N THR A 266 -1.49 -0.93 -6.14
CA THR A 266 -1.95 -0.07 -5.03
C THR A 266 -2.95 -0.79 -4.12
N MET A 267 -3.69 -1.75 -4.66
CA MET A 267 -4.69 -2.51 -3.90
C MET A 267 -4.08 -3.73 -3.22
N HIS A 268 -4.37 -3.90 -1.96
CA HIS A 268 -3.87 -4.99 -1.12
C HIS A 268 -5.02 -5.94 -0.74
N GLY A 269 -5.46 -6.74 -1.68
CA GLY A 269 -6.49 -7.74 -1.44
C GLY A 269 -7.88 -7.42 -1.90
#